data_191c23ab8eb77ee61fdd2aa66b8ac886
#
_entry.id   191c23ab8eb77ee61fdd2aa66b8ac886
#
_cell.length_a   1.000
_cell.length_b   1.000
_cell.length_c   1.000
_cell.angle_alpha   90.00
_cell.angle_beta   90.00
_cell.angle_gamma   90.00
#
_symmetry.space_group_name_H-M   'P 1'
#
loop_
_entity.id
_entity.type
_entity.pdbx_description
1 polymer ?
#
loop_
_entity_poly.entity_id
_entity_poly.type
_entity_poly.pdbx_seq_one_letter_code
_entity_poly.pdbx_strand_id
1 'polypeptide(L)'
;MAEKDHLNMIITGHIDNGKSTTMGHFLLDLGVIDERTIASHAKESEETGKGDSFKYAWVMDTIKDERARGITIDLAFQKFETPKFFFTLIDAPGHRDFVKNMITGASEADCAVLVLSAKEGETDTAVAPGGQAREHAFLLKTLGVKQIIVA
;
A
#
# COMPACT_ATOMS: atom_id res chain seq x y z
N MET A 1 -6.08 14.32 27.77
CA MET A 1 -6.36 13.25 26.78
C MET A 1 -5.21 12.27 26.91
N ALA A 2 -5.48 10.95 26.98
CA ALA A 2 -4.38 9.97 26.98
C ALA A 2 -3.64 10.08 25.64
N GLU A 3 -2.32 10.10 25.71
CA GLU A 3 -1.47 10.06 24.53
C GLU A 3 -1.70 8.71 23.85
N LYS A 4 -2.06 8.72 22.55
CA LYS A 4 -2.25 7.49 21.79
C LYS A 4 -0.88 6.97 21.35
N ASP A 5 -0.67 5.67 21.47
CA ASP A 5 0.53 5.04 20.93
C ASP A 5 0.58 5.20 19.41
N HIS A 6 1.76 5.49 18.88
CA HIS A 6 2.01 5.64 17.46
C HIS A 6 2.52 4.33 16.87
N LEU A 7 1.93 3.92 15.76
CA LEU A 7 2.29 2.71 15.01
C LEU A 7 2.56 3.06 13.55
N ASN A 8 3.67 2.58 13.03
CA ASN A 8 4.01 2.62 11.62
C ASN A 8 3.58 1.30 10.96
N MET A 9 2.71 1.39 9.96
CA MET A 9 2.18 0.24 9.23
C MET A 9 2.60 0.31 7.76
N ILE A 10 3.38 -0.66 7.30
CA ILE A 10 3.78 -0.75 5.89
C ILE A 10 2.83 -1.67 5.11
N ILE A 11 2.51 -1.26 3.89
CA ILE A 11 1.86 -2.10 2.90
C ILE A 11 2.84 -2.56 1.86
N THR A 12 2.79 -3.84 1.57
CA THR A 12 3.66 -4.47 0.59
C THR A 12 2.96 -5.61 -0.14
N GLY A 13 3.55 -6.08 -1.19
CA GLY A 13 3.03 -7.16 -2.04
C GLY A 13 3.49 -6.99 -3.48
N HIS A 14 3.15 -7.94 -4.33
CA HIS A 14 3.54 -7.91 -5.73
C HIS A 14 2.94 -6.69 -6.46
N ILE A 15 3.57 -6.28 -7.55
CA ILE A 15 3.02 -5.26 -8.46
C ILE A 15 1.60 -5.68 -8.92
N ASP A 16 0.72 -4.72 -9.09
CA ASP A 16 -0.68 -4.90 -9.53
C ASP A 16 -1.58 -5.74 -8.62
N ASN A 17 -1.13 -6.12 -7.42
CA ASN A 17 -1.96 -6.81 -6.42
C ASN A 17 -2.96 -5.89 -5.70
N GLY A 18 -3.07 -4.63 -6.12
CA GLY A 18 -4.06 -3.71 -5.57
C GLY A 18 -3.72 -3.11 -4.21
N LYS A 19 -2.45 -3.01 -3.82
CA LYS A 19 -1.99 -2.39 -2.56
C LYS A 19 -2.57 -0.99 -2.35
N SER A 20 -2.24 -0.07 -3.25
CA SER A 20 -2.68 1.33 -3.17
C SER A 20 -4.20 1.44 -3.30
N THR A 21 -4.83 0.60 -4.12
CA THR A 21 -6.30 0.53 -4.25
C THR A 21 -6.95 0.11 -2.93
N THR A 22 -6.47 -0.96 -2.31
CA THR A 22 -6.97 -1.46 -1.01
C THR A 22 -6.84 -0.39 0.06
N MET A 23 -5.72 0.34 0.07
CA MET A 23 -5.52 1.42 1.04
C MET A 23 -6.37 2.65 0.78
N GLY A 24 -6.57 3.01 -0.47
CA GLY A 24 -7.49 4.09 -0.82
C GLY A 24 -8.92 3.82 -0.31
N HIS A 25 -9.41 2.59 -0.49
CA HIS A 25 -10.69 2.14 0.10
C HIS A 25 -10.68 2.20 1.62
N PHE A 26 -9.65 1.67 2.25
CA PHE A 26 -9.51 1.67 3.70
C PHE A 26 -9.51 3.07 4.30
N LEU A 27 -8.79 4.01 3.70
CA LEU A 27 -8.76 5.41 4.15
C LEU A 27 -10.10 6.14 3.93
N LEU A 28 -10.82 5.79 2.86
CA LEU A 28 -12.17 6.29 2.64
C LEU A 28 -13.15 5.78 3.71
N ASP A 29 -13.15 4.48 3.99
CA ASP A 29 -14.01 3.85 5.01
C ASP A 29 -13.75 4.39 6.42
N LEU A 30 -12.50 4.76 6.71
CA LEU A 30 -12.13 5.43 7.96
C LEU A 30 -12.52 6.93 8.00
N GLY A 31 -13.03 7.49 6.90
CA GLY A 31 -13.36 8.91 6.79
C GLY A 31 -12.15 9.85 6.80
N VAL A 32 -10.96 9.32 6.54
CA VAL A 32 -9.71 10.11 6.41
C VAL A 32 -9.70 10.89 5.11
N ILE A 33 -10.34 10.32 4.08
CA ILE A 33 -10.50 10.90 2.75
C ILE A 33 -11.99 11.05 2.49
N ASP A 34 -12.37 12.15 1.87
CA ASP A 34 -13.75 12.41 1.50
C ASP A 34 -14.11 11.86 0.11
N GLU A 35 -15.38 11.62 -0.12
CA GLU A 35 -15.89 11.15 -1.41
C GLU A 35 -15.62 12.15 -2.55
N ARG A 36 -15.46 13.44 -2.24
CA ARG A 36 -15.19 14.49 -3.25
C ARG A 36 -13.79 14.33 -3.82
N THR A 37 -12.82 13.96 -2.97
CA THR A 37 -11.45 13.65 -3.40
C THR A 37 -11.45 12.45 -4.34
N ILE A 38 -12.18 11.38 -4.00
CA ILE A 38 -12.32 10.20 -4.86
C ILE A 38 -13.02 10.56 -6.18
N ALA A 39 -14.08 11.37 -6.15
CA ALA A 39 -14.77 11.82 -7.35
C ALA A 39 -13.89 12.68 -8.27
N SER A 40 -12.98 13.49 -7.70
CA SER A 40 -11.98 14.25 -8.47
C SER A 40 -10.98 13.32 -9.16
N HIS A 41 -10.48 12.31 -8.45
CA HIS A 41 -9.58 11.32 -9.02
C HIS A 41 -10.27 10.43 -10.08
N ALA A 42 -11.57 10.14 -9.93
CA ALA A 42 -12.34 9.41 -10.93
C ALA A 42 -12.36 10.16 -12.27
N LYS A 43 -12.64 11.46 -12.27
CA LYS A 43 -12.63 12.28 -13.49
C LYS A 43 -11.25 12.29 -14.16
N GLU A 44 -10.19 12.49 -13.38
CA GLU A 44 -8.82 12.50 -13.88
C GLU A 44 -8.42 11.11 -14.42
N SER A 45 -8.89 10.02 -13.79
CA SER A 45 -8.67 8.64 -14.24
C SER A 45 -9.35 8.36 -15.58
N GLU A 46 -10.57 8.84 -15.78
CA GLU A 46 -11.29 8.74 -17.05
C GLU A 46 -10.57 9.51 -18.17
N GLU A 47 -10.12 10.73 -17.90
CA GLU A 47 -9.38 11.56 -18.87
C GLU A 47 -8.06 10.91 -19.31
N THR A 48 -7.41 10.15 -18.41
CA THR A 48 -6.17 9.43 -18.72
C THR A 48 -6.37 8.03 -19.29
N GLY A 49 -7.63 7.58 -19.47
CA GLY A 49 -7.98 6.28 -20.03
C GLY A 49 -7.68 5.10 -19.09
N LYS A 50 -7.47 5.36 -17.80
CA LYS A 50 -7.30 4.32 -16.77
C LYS A 50 -8.66 3.98 -16.16
N GLY A 51 -8.87 2.72 -15.82
CA GLY A 51 -10.15 2.24 -15.30
C GLY A 51 -10.53 2.85 -13.96
N ASP A 52 -11.81 2.77 -13.61
CA ASP A 52 -12.42 3.34 -12.40
C ASP A 52 -11.73 2.91 -11.08
N SER A 53 -11.08 1.76 -11.04
CA SER A 53 -10.34 1.27 -9.87
C SER A 53 -9.12 2.13 -9.49
N PHE A 54 -8.56 2.88 -10.43
CA PHE A 54 -7.39 3.72 -10.18
C PHE A 54 -7.68 4.95 -9.32
N LYS A 55 -8.94 5.41 -9.23
CA LYS A 55 -9.32 6.54 -8.39
C LYS A 55 -8.93 6.36 -6.90
N TYR A 56 -8.96 5.12 -6.42
CA TYR A 56 -8.54 4.79 -5.05
C TYR A 56 -7.03 4.69 -4.90
N ALA A 57 -6.35 4.13 -5.89
CA ALA A 57 -4.90 4.05 -5.90
C ALA A 57 -4.25 5.45 -5.89
N TRP A 58 -4.84 6.40 -6.59
CA TRP A 58 -4.34 7.76 -6.69
C TRP A 58 -4.38 8.57 -5.40
N VAL A 59 -5.08 8.08 -4.40
CA VAL A 59 -5.02 8.63 -3.04
C VAL A 59 -3.60 8.49 -2.46
N MET A 60 -2.95 7.37 -2.76
CA MET A 60 -1.59 7.07 -2.31
C MET A 60 -0.55 7.60 -3.29
N ASP A 61 -0.83 7.56 -4.58
CA ASP A 61 0.08 7.99 -5.65
C ASP A 61 0.06 9.52 -5.79
N THR A 62 1.05 10.18 -5.19
CA THR A 62 1.15 11.65 -5.18
C THR A 62 1.90 12.21 -6.38
N ILE A 63 2.74 11.40 -7.04
CA ILE A 63 3.59 11.81 -8.15
C ILE A 63 2.87 11.57 -9.49
N LYS A 64 2.89 12.56 -10.38
CA LYS A 64 2.25 12.45 -11.71
C LYS A 64 2.79 11.27 -12.54
N ASP A 65 4.09 10.98 -12.42
CA ASP A 65 4.72 9.86 -13.11
C ASP A 65 4.23 8.50 -12.60
N GLU A 66 3.93 8.35 -11.32
CA GLU A 66 3.33 7.16 -10.73
C GLU A 66 1.93 6.96 -11.28
N ARG A 67 1.11 8.01 -11.29
CA ARG A 67 -0.24 7.99 -11.87
C ARG A 67 -0.22 7.64 -13.36
N ALA A 68 0.73 8.18 -14.11
CA ALA A 68 0.89 7.90 -15.54
C ALA A 68 1.26 6.44 -15.81
N ARG A 69 2.14 5.86 -15.00
CA ARG A 69 2.60 4.46 -15.15
C ARG A 69 1.69 3.45 -14.46
N GLY A 70 0.93 3.88 -13.42
CA GLY A 70 0.11 3.01 -12.58
C GLY A 70 0.91 2.14 -11.63
N ILE A 71 2.11 2.59 -11.23
CA ILE A 71 2.99 1.91 -10.28
C ILE A 71 3.52 2.90 -9.26
N THR A 72 3.63 2.49 -8.01
CA THR A 72 4.29 3.25 -6.95
C THR A 72 5.80 3.17 -7.13
N ILE A 73 6.46 4.32 -7.16
CA ILE A 73 7.92 4.44 -7.34
C ILE A 73 8.61 4.76 -6.02
N ASP A 74 8.04 5.66 -5.24
CA ASP A 74 8.58 6.11 -3.97
C ASP A 74 7.64 5.75 -2.82
N LEU A 75 8.09 5.97 -1.57
CA LEU A 75 7.26 5.76 -0.39
C LEU A 75 6.18 6.84 -0.29
N ALA A 76 4.94 6.43 -0.17
CA ALA A 76 3.85 7.32 0.17
C ALA A 76 3.47 7.16 1.65
N PHE A 77 3.24 8.28 2.32
CA PHE A 77 2.90 8.32 3.74
C PHE A 77 1.53 8.96 3.94
N GLN A 78 0.66 8.25 4.65
CA GLN A 78 -0.63 8.76 5.07
C GLN A 78 -0.79 8.59 6.58
N LYS A 79 -1.36 9.59 7.24
CA LYS A 79 -1.59 9.56 8.68
C LYS A 79 -3.07 9.45 8.97
N PHE A 80 -3.43 8.56 9.87
CA PHE A 80 -4.79 8.44 10.36
C PHE A 80 -4.82 8.03 11.83
N GLU A 81 -5.97 8.17 12.46
CA GLU A 81 -6.11 7.75 13.84
C GLU A 81 -7.36 6.89 14.07
N THR A 82 -7.25 6.03 15.02
CA THR A 82 -8.34 5.24 15.58
C THR A 82 -8.60 5.68 17.03
N PRO A 83 -9.65 5.20 17.68
CA PRO A 83 -9.86 5.51 19.11
C PRO A 83 -8.67 5.16 20.01
N LYS A 84 -7.85 4.15 19.64
CA LYS A 84 -6.75 3.64 20.46
C LYS A 84 -5.36 4.08 20.01
N PHE A 85 -5.14 4.21 18.70
CA PHE A 85 -3.81 4.38 18.13
C PHE A 85 -3.76 5.51 17.09
N PHE A 86 -2.59 6.09 16.95
CA PHE A 86 -2.23 6.94 15.84
C PHE A 86 -1.37 6.16 14.84
N PHE A 87 -1.73 6.17 13.56
CA PHE A 87 -1.04 5.40 12.53
C PHE A 87 -0.32 6.30 11.52
N THR A 88 0.87 5.88 11.12
CA THR A 88 1.49 6.28 9.86
C THR A 88 1.46 5.08 8.92
N LEU A 89 0.69 5.19 7.86
CA LEU A 89 0.62 4.22 6.78
C LEU A 89 1.73 4.51 5.77
N ILE A 90 2.49 3.49 5.41
CA ILE A 90 3.59 3.55 4.46
C ILE A 90 3.24 2.65 3.28
N ASP A 91 2.97 3.24 2.11
CA ASP A 91 2.79 2.46 0.88
C ASP A 91 4.16 2.26 0.22
N ALA A 92 4.54 1.00 0.05
CA ALA A 92 5.83 0.62 -0.50
C ALA A 92 5.67 0.10 -1.94
N PRO A 93 6.59 0.49 -2.85
CA PRO A 93 6.58 -0.01 -4.22
C PRO A 93 6.71 -1.52 -4.27
N GLY A 94 5.91 -2.17 -5.13
CA GLY A 94 5.92 -3.62 -5.32
C GLY A 94 6.89 -4.10 -6.39
N HIS A 95 7.50 -3.19 -7.16
CA HIS A 95 8.36 -3.54 -8.27
C HIS A 95 9.79 -3.83 -7.80
N ARG A 96 10.45 -4.82 -8.42
CA ARG A 96 11.84 -5.23 -8.07
C ARG A 96 12.85 -4.10 -8.12
N ASP A 97 12.69 -3.17 -9.05
CA ASP A 97 13.61 -2.04 -9.22
C ASP A 97 13.59 -1.07 -8.04
N PHE A 98 12.54 -1.12 -7.23
CA PHE A 98 12.32 -0.23 -6.08
C PHE A 98 12.44 -0.92 -4.72
N VAL A 99 13.02 -2.11 -4.66
CA VAL A 99 13.24 -2.88 -3.41
C VAL A 99 13.95 -2.06 -2.34
N LYS A 100 14.86 -1.16 -2.75
CA LYS A 100 15.56 -0.27 -1.81
C LYS A 100 14.58 0.61 -1.02
N ASN A 101 13.59 1.18 -1.68
CA ASN A 101 12.56 2.02 -1.04
C ASN A 101 11.68 1.15 -0.12
N MET A 102 11.33 -0.06 -0.56
CA MET A 102 10.60 -1.03 0.28
C MET A 102 11.38 -1.37 1.56
N ILE A 103 12.70 -1.60 1.47
CA ILE A 103 13.56 -1.86 2.63
C ILE A 103 13.55 -0.68 3.59
N THR A 104 13.66 0.54 3.08
CA THR A 104 13.61 1.76 3.90
C THR A 104 12.29 1.86 4.65
N GLY A 105 11.16 1.72 3.96
CA GLY A 105 9.84 1.76 4.60
C GLY A 105 9.62 0.63 5.63
N ALA A 106 10.09 -0.57 5.33
CA ALA A 106 9.98 -1.72 6.22
C ALA A 106 10.83 -1.59 7.49
N SER A 107 11.97 -0.91 7.43
CA SER A 107 12.84 -0.69 8.60
C SER A 107 12.20 0.26 9.64
N GLU A 108 11.23 1.07 9.22
CA GLU A 108 10.51 1.99 10.09
C GLU A 108 9.16 1.41 10.59
N ALA A 109 8.76 0.23 10.10
CA ALA A 109 7.44 -0.33 10.33
C ALA A 109 7.36 -1.20 11.59
N ASP A 110 6.31 -1.01 12.39
CA ASP A 110 5.96 -1.86 13.53
C ASP A 110 5.16 -3.10 13.09
N CYS A 111 4.31 -2.93 12.09
CA CYS A 111 3.50 -3.99 11.51
C CYS A 111 3.40 -3.83 9.98
N ALA A 112 3.00 -4.91 9.31
CA ALA A 112 2.89 -4.93 7.85
C ALA A 112 1.58 -5.55 7.39
N VAL A 113 1.07 -5.06 6.26
CA VAL A 113 0.01 -5.69 5.47
C VAL A 113 0.62 -6.21 4.18
N LEU A 114 0.59 -7.53 3.99
CA LEU A 114 1.03 -8.20 2.77
C LEU A 114 -0.20 -8.48 1.90
N VAL A 115 -0.33 -7.73 0.81
CA VAL A 115 -1.46 -7.87 -0.11
C VAL A 115 -1.15 -8.92 -1.16
N LEU A 116 -2.04 -9.91 -1.28
CA LEU A 116 -1.98 -10.99 -2.25
C LEU A 116 -3.17 -10.92 -3.22
N SER A 117 -2.94 -11.29 -4.47
CA SER A 117 -4.05 -11.45 -5.41
C SER A 117 -4.82 -12.73 -5.11
N ALA A 118 -6.14 -12.65 -5.08
CA ALA A 118 -7.02 -13.83 -4.93
C ALA A 118 -7.34 -14.52 -6.26
N LYS A 119 -6.75 -14.06 -7.38
CA LYS A 119 -6.95 -14.70 -8.67
C LYS A 119 -6.26 -16.05 -8.73
N GLU A 120 -6.92 -17.00 -9.40
CA GLU A 120 -6.42 -18.36 -9.57
C GLU A 120 -5.01 -18.39 -10.21
N GLY A 121 -4.06 -19.07 -9.57
CA GLY A 121 -2.67 -19.21 -10.00
C GLY A 121 -1.75 -18.02 -9.66
N GLU A 122 -2.28 -16.83 -9.36
CA GLU A 122 -1.45 -15.67 -9.01
C GLU A 122 -0.89 -15.80 -7.59
N THR A 123 -1.72 -16.22 -6.63
CA THR A 123 -1.28 -16.44 -5.24
C THR A 123 -0.19 -17.51 -5.17
N ASP A 124 -0.40 -18.65 -5.84
CA ASP A 124 0.56 -19.75 -5.84
C ASP A 124 1.92 -19.32 -6.38
N THR A 125 1.92 -18.55 -7.47
CA THR A 125 3.13 -18.00 -8.07
C THR A 125 3.82 -16.98 -7.13
N ALA A 126 3.03 -16.15 -6.46
CA ALA A 126 3.56 -15.11 -5.59
C ALA A 126 4.24 -15.67 -4.33
N VAL A 127 3.77 -16.81 -3.80
CA VAL A 127 4.30 -17.45 -2.58
C VAL A 127 5.30 -18.59 -2.86
N ALA A 128 5.42 -19.03 -4.13
CA ALA A 128 6.40 -20.04 -4.54
C ALA A 128 7.85 -19.58 -4.27
N PRO A 129 8.83 -20.49 -4.28
CA PRO A 129 10.24 -20.13 -4.23
C PRO A 129 10.59 -19.12 -5.36
N GLY A 130 11.14 -17.94 -4.98
CA GLY A 130 11.41 -16.83 -5.90
C GLY A 130 10.20 -15.93 -6.19
N GLY A 131 9.04 -16.19 -5.60
CA GLY A 131 7.87 -15.32 -5.70
C GLY A 131 8.05 -14.05 -4.87
N GLN A 132 7.61 -12.91 -5.39
CA GLN A 132 7.82 -11.61 -4.75
C GLN A 132 7.13 -11.47 -3.38
N ALA A 133 5.94 -12.03 -3.20
CA ALA A 133 5.27 -11.96 -1.91
C ALA A 133 6.07 -12.71 -0.82
N ARG A 134 6.67 -13.85 -1.19
CA ARG A 134 7.57 -14.58 -0.31
C ARG A 134 8.84 -13.79 0.01
N GLU A 135 9.44 -13.16 -0.97
CA GLU A 135 10.63 -12.31 -0.79
C GLU A 135 10.32 -11.13 0.15
N HIS A 136 9.17 -10.47 -0.06
CA HIS A 136 8.72 -9.37 0.80
C HIS A 136 8.48 -9.84 2.25
N ALA A 137 7.85 -10.99 2.46
CA ALA A 137 7.64 -11.56 3.79
C ALA A 137 8.96 -11.86 4.51
N PHE A 138 9.96 -12.38 3.80
CA PHE A 138 11.30 -12.59 4.34
C PHE A 138 12.00 -11.29 4.70
N LEU A 139 11.92 -10.27 3.85
CA LEU A 139 12.49 -8.95 4.12
C LEU A 139 11.85 -8.32 5.36
N LEU A 140 10.52 -8.31 5.45
CA LEU A 140 9.80 -7.80 6.62
C LEU A 140 10.27 -8.46 7.91
N LYS A 141 10.36 -9.79 7.91
CA LYS A 141 10.84 -10.57 9.06
C LYS A 141 12.28 -10.23 9.41
N THR A 142 13.16 -10.13 8.42
CA THR A 142 14.58 -9.83 8.61
C THR A 142 14.81 -8.44 9.16
N LEU A 143 13.97 -7.47 8.76
CA LEU A 143 14.00 -6.08 9.22
C LEU A 143 13.32 -5.88 10.57
N GLY A 144 12.78 -6.94 11.18
CA GLY A 144 12.27 -6.91 12.53
C GLY A 144 10.79 -6.55 12.66
N VAL A 145 10.03 -6.54 11.55
CA VAL A 145 8.57 -6.35 11.59
C VAL A 145 7.93 -7.53 12.33
N LYS A 146 7.26 -7.22 13.44
CA LYS A 146 6.79 -8.24 14.40
C LYS A 146 5.47 -8.89 13.99
N GLN A 147 4.61 -8.16 13.28
CA GLN A 147 3.28 -8.60 12.91
C GLN A 147 3.05 -8.39 11.41
N ILE A 148 2.62 -9.45 10.74
CA ILE A 148 2.24 -9.42 9.32
C ILE A 148 0.79 -9.87 9.20
N ILE A 149 -0.04 -9.02 8.61
CA ILE A 149 -1.41 -9.29 8.23
C ILE A 149 -1.41 -9.63 6.74
N VAL A 150 -2.07 -10.70 6.35
CA VAL A 150 -2.25 -11.07 4.94
C VAL A 150 -3.65 -10.64 4.51
N ALA A 151 -3.75 -9.92 3.40
CA ALA A 151 -5.00 -9.37 2.85
C ALA A 151 -5.13 -9.71 1.35
#